data_c6b6e5a82122cad8f70dda324de26456
#
_entry.id   c6b6e5a82122cad8f70dda324de26456
#
_cell.length_a   1.000
_cell.length_b   1.000
_cell.length_c   1.000
_cell.angle_alpha   90.00
_cell.angle_beta   90.00
_cell.angle_gamma   90.00
#
_symmetry.space_group_name_H-M   'P 1'
#
loop_
_entity.id
_entity.type
_entity.pdbx_description
1 polymer ?
#
loop_
_entity_poly.entity_id
_entity_poly.type
_entity_poly.pdbx_seq_one_letter_code
_entity_poly.pdbx_strand_id
1 'polypeptide(L)'
;MKRMITLAIAMIAATTTASAQTDARLQSAVQLAAEGLPDSATAIVMGLLAATPPTDPLYPQILYTQGTIARSTTEMQRAFQRVAVEYPTSDWADDALLRLAQMDFASRNYAGAVRGLDQLRSNDPSSPLMAKAAYWAARSDFELGKTADACAWIDRGIAGAGADVETRNQLEFMQGRCATGAVDSSPPNGPPAPPAPAKPAAGPWGVQVAAVSSQASANSVLKQLKAMGMTGTVQQEQGNLYKVRVIGLPSRDAADSAVATIKAKLGGSPFVLAP
;
A
#
# COMPACT_ATOMS: atom_id res chain seq x y z
N MET A 1 6.25 -71.17 25.34
CA MET A 1 5.49 -69.90 25.36
C MET A 1 6.27 -68.86 24.58
N LYS A 2 5.93 -68.68 23.29
CA LYS A 2 6.57 -67.68 22.41
C LYS A 2 5.65 -66.45 22.36
N ARG A 3 6.16 -65.29 22.91
CA ARG A 3 5.45 -64.00 22.80
C ARG A 3 5.82 -63.38 21.46
N MET A 4 4.85 -63.27 20.56
CA MET A 4 4.91 -62.46 19.33
C MET A 4 4.72 -60.99 19.73
N ILE A 5 5.72 -60.16 19.49
CA ILE A 5 5.63 -58.70 19.60
C ILE A 5 5.27 -58.17 18.19
N THR A 6 4.05 -57.69 18.04
CA THR A 6 3.58 -57.02 16.81
C THR A 6 4.01 -55.56 16.86
N LEU A 7 4.92 -55.20 15.97
CA LEU A 7 5.37 -53.82 15.79
C LEU A 7 4.36 -53.10 14.88
N ALA A 8 3.58 -52.19 15.45
CA ALA A 8 2.72 -51.29 14.69
C ALA A 8 3.55 -50.12 14.16
N ILE A 9 3.81 -50.11 12.86
CA ILE A 9 4.43 -48.94 12.17
C ILE A 9 3.33 -47.91 11.94
N ALA A 10 3.35 -46.84 12.72
CA ALA A 10 2.51 -45.66 12.46
C ALA A 10 3.11 -44.88 11.27
N MET A 11 2.43 -44.94 10.12
CA MET A 11 2.70 -44.05 8.99
C MET A 11 2.27 -42.62 9.40
N ILE A 12 3.23 -41.76 9.69
CA ILE A 12 2.99 -40.33 9.77
C ILE A 12 2.91 -39.81 8.33
N ALA A 13 1.69 -39.58 7.86
CA ALA A 13 1.48 -38.82 6.62
C ALA A 13 1.93 -37.37 6.85
N ALA A 14 3.11 -37.04 6.36
CA ALA A 14 3.56 -35.66 6.27
C ALA A 14 2.66 -34.96 5.25
N THR A 15 1.66 -34.21 5.71
CA THR A 15 0.94 -33.25 4.88
C THR A 15 1.91 -32.10 4.58
N THR A 16 2.58 -32.18 3.44
CA THR A 16 3.28 -31.04 2.87
C THR A 16 2.23 -29.99 2.51
N THR A 17 2.12 -28.94 3.30
CA THR A 17 1.44 -27.71 2.87
C THR A 17 2.19 -27.21 1.66
N ALA A 18 1.67 -27.45 0.47
CA ALA A 18 2.15 -26.83 -0.76
C ALA A 18 1.86 -25.34 -0.63
N SER A 19 2.85 -24.56 -0.16
CA SER A 19 2.88 -23.13 -0.43
C SER A 19 2.79 -23.00 -1.95
N ALA A 20 1.82 -22.25 -2.45
CA ALA A 20 1.66 -21.99 -3.87
C ALA A 20 2.97 -21.32 -4.37
N GLN A 21 3.88 -22.15 -4.90
CA GLN A 21 5.19 -21.68 -5.33
C GLN A 21 4.98 -20.92 -6.63
N THR A 22 5.19 -19.62 -6.63
CA THR A 22 5.04 -18.78 -7.82
C THR A 22 5.92 -19.32 -8.95
N ASP A 23 5.36 -19.54 -10.13
CA ASP A 23 6.10 -20.02 -11.31
C ASP A 23 7.26 -19.07 -11.64
N ALA A 24 8.47 -19.61 -11.78
CA ALA A 24 9.68 -18.82 -11.98
C ALA A 24 9.63 -17.97 -13.27
N ARG A 25 8.91 -18.43 -14.31
CA ARG A 25 8.72 -17.67 -15.55
C ARG A 25 7.85 -16.43 -15.32
N LEU A 26 6.84 -16.55 -14.47
CA LEU A 26 5.97 -15.42 -14.09
C LEU A 26 6.70 -14.43 -13.20
N GLN A 27 7.57 -14.90 -12.28
CA GLN A 27 8.46 -14.04 -11.51
C GLN A 27 9.40 -13.24 -12.43
N SER A 28 10.01 -13.93 -13.43
CA SER A 28 10.85 -13.26 -14.42
C SER A 28 10.09 -12.21 -15.22
N ALA A 29 8.83 -12.47 -15.60
CA ALA A 29 8.01 -11.49 -16.30
C ALA A 29 7.75 -10.24 -15.45
N VAL A 30 7.44 -10.39 -14.15
CA VAL A 30 7.25 -9.26 -13.23
C VAL A 30 8.55 -8.46 -13.09
N GLN A 31 9.69 -9.15 -12.95
CA GLN A 31 10.99 -8.50 -12.84
C GLN A 31 11.34 -7.71 -14.12
N LEU A 32 11.18 -8.31 -15.30
CA LEU A 32 11.42 -7.62 -16.59
C LEU A 32 10.54 -6.37 -16.73
N ALA A 33 9.27 -6.44 -16.32
CA ALA A 33 8.39 -5.27 -16.35
C ALA A 33 8.91 -4.15 -15.41
N ALA A 34 9.39 -4.51 -14.21
CA ALA A 34 9.99 -3.58 -13.26
C ALA A 34 11.31 -2.96 -13.76
N GLU A 35 12.08 -3.69 -14.55
CA GLU A 35 13.32 -3.24 -15.21
C GLU A 35 13.08 -2.38 -16.46
N GLY A 36 11.81 -2.09 -16.80
CA GLY A 36 11.47 -1.29 -17.98
C GLY A 36 11.47 -2.06 -19.30
N LEU A 37 11.37 -3.38 -19.25
CA LEU A 37 11.28 -4.29 -20.41
C LEU A 37 9.88 -4.92 -20.54
N PRO A 38 8.79 -4.11 -20.61
CA PRO A 38 7.43 -4.61 -20.55
C PRO A 38 7.05 -5.47 -21.77
N ASP A 39 7.67 -5.26 -22.92
CA ASP A 39 7.38 -6.09 -24.13
C ASP A 39 7.88 -7.53 -23.92
N SER A 40 9.06 -7.70 -23.34
CA SER A 40 9.61 -9.01 -22.98
C SER A 40 8.77 -9.69 -21.90
N ALA A 41 8.34 -8.95 -20.89
CA ALA A 41 7.43 -9.44 -19.86
C ALA A 41 6.10 -9.94 -20.47
N THR A 42 5.50 -9.13 -21.33
CA THR A 42 4.26 -9.47 -22.03
C THR A 42 4.41 -10.71 -22.89
N ALA A 43 5.52 -10.84 -23.62
CA ALA A 43 5.79 -12.00 -24.46
C ALA A 43 5.81 -13.32 -23.66
N ILE A 44 6.44 -13.32 -22.48
CA ILE A 44 6.44 -14.48 -21.57
C ILE A 44 5.02 -14.83 -21.15
N VAL A 45 4.26 -13.86 -20.65
CA VAL A 45 2.90 -14.10 -20.14
C VAL A 45 1.95 -14.56 -21.24
N MET A 46 2.02 -13.94 -22.42
CA MET A 46 1.18 -14.33 -23.57
C MET A 46 1.56 -15.72 -24.11
N GLY A 47 2.83 -16.06 -24.10
CA GLY A 47 3.29 -17.41 -24.46
C GLY A 47 2.76 -18.47 -23.50
N LEU A 48 2.75 -18.18 -22.19
CA LEU A 48 2.20 -19.06 -21.18
C LEU A 48 0.67 -19.20 -21.30
N LEU A 49 -0.07 -18.10 -21.53
CA LEU A 49 -1.51 -18.14 -21.77
C LEU A 49 -1.88 -19.00 -22.98
N ALA A 50 -1.09 -18.94 -24.05
CA ALA A 50 -1.32 -19.74 -25.26
C ALA A 50 -1.00 -21.23 -25.06
N ALA A 51 -0.06 -21.55 -24.18
CA ALA A 51 0.40 -22.92 -23.96
C ALA A 51 -0.34 -23.65 -22.80
N THR A 52 -1.02 -22.90 -21.92
CA THR A 52 -1.65 -23.44 -20.72
C THR A 52 -3.16 -23.47 -20.91
N PRO A 53 -3.83 -24.63 -20.75
CA PRO A 53 -5.29 -24.68 -20.84
C PRO A 53 -5.96 -23.97 -19.67
N PRO A 54 -7.16 -23.37 -19.85
CA PRO A 54 -7.87 -22.65 -18.79
C PRO A 54 -8.22 -23.50 -17.56
N THR A 55 -8.20 -24.82 -17.68
CA THR A 55 -8.43 -25.77 -16.57
C THR A 55 -7.19 -26.06 -15.76
N ASP A 56 -6.03 -25.59 -16.18
CA ASP A 56 -4.77 -25.78 -15.46
C ASP A 56 -4.74 -24.90 -14.18
N PRO A 57 -4.32 -25.44 -13.03
CA PRO A 57 -4.19 -24.67 -11.79
C PRO A 57 -3.25 -23.45 -11.89
N LEU A 58 -2.32 -23.44 -12.85
CA LEU A 58 -1.44 -22.31 -13.11
C LEU A 58 -2.15 -21.14 -13.80
N TYR A 59 -3.25 -21.40 -14.53
CA TYR A 59 -3.89 -20.41 -15.39
C TYR A 59 -4.35 -19.12 -14.63
N PRO A 60 -4.98 -19.20 -13.44
CA PRO A 60 -5.31 -18.00 -12.67
C PRO A 60 -4.09 -17.17 -12.29
N GLN A 61 -2.95 -17.81 -11.98
CA GLN A 61 -1.70 -17.11 -11.71
C GLN A 61 -1.18 -16.36 -12.93
N ILE A 62 -1.26 -16.96 -14.13
CA ILE A 62 -0.86 -16.30 -15.38
C ILE A 62 -1.73 -15.06 -15.63
N LEU A 63 -3.06 -15.18 -15.46
CA LEU A 63 -3.96 -14.03 -15.58
C LEU A 63 -3.69 -12.94 -14.56
N TYR A 64 -3.42 -13.30 -13.31
CA TYR A 64 -3.04 -12.35 -12.27
C TYR A 64 -1.75 -11.62 -12.64
N THR A 65 -0.74 -12.35 -13.12
CA THR A 65 0.52 -11.76 -13.58
C THR A 65 0.30 -10.86 -14.79
N GLN A 66 -0.58 -11.22 -15.73
CA GLN A 66 -0.99 -10.34 -16.83
C GLN A 66 -1.51 -9.00 -16.33
N GLY A 67 -2.35 -9.00 -15.32
CA GLY A 67 -2.84 -7.78 -14.68
C GLY A 67 -1.72 -6.99 -13.99
N THR A 68 -0.80 -7.69 -13.35
CA THR A 68 0.32 -7.07 -12.61
C THR A 68 1.28 -6.32 -13.53
N ILE A 69 1.54 -6.85 -14.75
CA ILE A 69 2.45 -6.21 -15.72
C ILE A 69 1.74 -5.31 -16.75
N ALA A 70 0.41 -5.19 -16.65
CA ALA A 70 -0.38 -4.41 -17.60
C ALA A 70 0.01 -2.92 -17.59
N ARG A 71 0.03 -2.30 -18.76
CA ARG A 71 0.41 -0.89 -18.93
C ARG A 71 -0.75 0.08 -18.79
N SER A 72 -1.98 -0.41 -18.87
CA SER A 72 -3.17 0.41 -18.72
C SER A 72 -4.06 -0.10 -17.58
N THR A 73 -4.72 0.84 -16.91
CA THR A 73 -5.69 0.52 -15.86
C THR A 73 -6.81 -0.41 -16.36
N THR A 74 -7.23 -0.23 -17.62
CA THR A 74 -8.29 -1.05 -18.23
C THR A 74 -7.85 -2.50 -18.43
N GLU A 75 -6.63 -2.72 -18.89
CA GLU A 75 -6.07 -4.07 -19.05
C GLU A 75 -5.88 -4.75 -17.70
N MET A 76 -5.32 -4.02 -16.73
CA MET A 76 -5.14 -4.46 -15.36
C MET A 76 -6.47 -4.89 -14.74
N GLN A 77 -7.48 -4.03 -14.80
CA GLN A 77 -8.80 -4.31 -14.26
C GLN A 77 -9.43 -5.54 -14.92
N ARG A 78 -9.37 -5.64 -16.24
CA ARG A 78 -9.92 -6.78 -16.97
C ARG A 78 -9.26 -8.10 -16.59
N ALA A 79 -7.93 -8.12 -16.46
CA ALA A 79 -7.20 -9.32 -16.07
C ALA A 79 -7.57 -9.77 -14.64
N PHE A 80 -7.57 -8.85 -13.67
CA PHE A 80 -7.96 -9.18 -12.30
C PHE A 80 -9.43 -9.58 -12.20
N GLN A 81 -10.35 -8.95 -12.94
CA GLN A 81 -11.75 -9.37 -12.99
C GLN A 81 -11.92 -10.80 -13.52
N ARG A 82 -11.13 -11.19 -14.52
CA ARG A 82 -11.14 -12.57 -15.02
C ARG A 82 -10.74 -13.55 -13.93
N VAL A 83 -9.67 -13.26 -13.18
CA VAL A 83 -9.26 -14.12 -12.05
C VAL A 83 -10.38 -14.24 -11.03
N ALA A 84 -10.93 -13.12 -10.57
CA ALA A 84 -11.94 -13.10 -9.52
C ALA A 84 -13.27 -13.78 -9.91
N VAL A 85 -13.65 -13.75 -11.20
CA VAL A 85 -14.93 -14.26 -11.69
C VAL A 85 -14.81 -15.70 -12.23
N GLU A 86 -13.76 -15.97 -13.02
CA GLU A 86 -13.58 -17.27 -13.66
C GLU A 86 -12.95 -18.32 -12.71
N TYR A 87 -12.20 -17.87 -11.71
CA TYR A 87 -11.43 -18.72 -10.78
C TYR A 87 -11.63 -18.34 -9.30
N PRO A 88 -12.87 -18.25 -8.81
CA PRO A 88 -13.17 -17.69 -7.48
C PRO A 88 -12.63 -18.50 -6.30
N THR A 89 -12.22 -19.74 -6.53
CA THR A 89 -11.64 -20.65 -5.51
C THR A 89 -10.12 -20.75 -5.59
N SER A 90 -9.49 -20.00 -6.49
CA SER A 90 -8.03 -19.93 -6.60
C SER A 90 -7.46 -19.00 -5.53
N ASP A 91 -6.29 -19.33 -5.00
CA ASP A 91 -5.54 -18.44 -4.09
C ASP A 91 -5.32 -17.03 -4.71
N TRP A 92 -5.25 -16.95 -6.03
CA TRP A 92 -5.10 -15.70 -6.78
C TRP A 92 -6.38 -14.85 -6.87
N ALA A 93 -7.55 -15.43 -6.53
CA ALA A 93 -8.81 -14.69 -6.54
C ALA A 93 -8.83 -13.61 -5.46
N ASP A 94 -8.33 -13.92 -4.26
CA ASP A 94 -8.26 -12.97 -3.15
C ASP A 94 -7.31 -11.83 -3.46
N ASP A 95 -6.13 -12.14 -4.01
CA ASP A 95 -5.19 -11.13 -4.49
C ASP A 95 -5.80 -10.23 -5.56
N ALA A 96 -6.53 -10.81 -6.52
CA ALA A 96 -7.19 -10.06 -7.58
C ALA A 96 -8.32 -9.17 -7.03
N LEU A 97 -9.14 -9.66 -6.12
CA LEU A 97 -10.19 -8.87 -5.46
C LEU A 97 -9.60 -7.71 -4.65
N LEU A 98 -8.50 -7.94 -3.93
CA LEU A 98 -7.81 -6.89 -3.20
C LEU A 98 -7.27 -5.82 -4.15
N ARG A 99 -6.66 -6.21 -5.29
CA ARG A 99 -6.17 -5.27 -6.31
C ARG A 99 -7.32 -4.47 -6.93
N LEU A 100 -8.41 -5.11 -7.29
CA LEU A 100 -9.60 -4.44 -7.81
C LEU A 100 -10.15 -3.43 -6.81
N ALA A 101 -10.24 -3.78 -5.54
CA ALA A 101 -10.70 -2.88 -4.49
C ALA A 101 -9.76 -1.67 -4.31
N GLN A 102 -8.45 -1.86 -4.41
CA GLN A 102 -7.49 -0.76 -4.39
C GLN A 102 -7.67 0.19 -5.58
N MET A 103 -7.93 -0.35 -6.78
CA MET A 103 -8.22 0.45 -7.97
C MET A 103 -9.54 1.21 -7.84
N ASP A 104 -10.57 0.57 -7.31
CA ASP A 104 -11.86 1.18 -7.02
C ASP A 104 -11.73 2.31 -6.00
N PHE A 105 -10.96 2.10 -4.93
CA PHE A 105 -10.66 3.13 -3.94
C PHE A 105 -9.94 4.34 -4.58
N ALA A 106 -8.91 4.09 -5.40
CA ALA A 106 -8.16 5.13 -6.09
C ALA A 106 -9.04 5.96 -7.05
N SER A 107 -10.04 5.34 -7.67
CA SER A 107 -11.02 6.00 -8.54
C SER A 107 -12.23 6.58 -7.77
N ARG A 108 -12.20 6.57 -6.44
CA ARG A 108 -13.29 7.00 -5.54
C ARG A 108 -14.57 6.17 -5.66
N ASN A 109 -14.52 4.99 -6.25
CA ASN A 109 -15.61 4.03 -6.25
C ASN A 109 -15.62 3.24 -4.93
N TYR A 110 -15.76 3.93 -3.80
CA TYR A 110 -15.66 3.31 -2.48
C TYR A 110 -16.66 2.18 -2.25
N ALA A 111 -17.87 2.34 -2.78
CA ALA A 111 -18.88 1.28 -2.71
C ALA A 111 -18.48 0.03 -3.52
N GLY A 112 -17.77 0.20 -4.64
CA GLY A 112 -17.18 -0.89 -5.41
C GLY A 112 -16.10 -1.62 -4.61
N ALA A 113 -15.18 -0.85 -4.01
CA ALA A 113 -14.12 -1.38 -3.17
C ALA A 113 -14.67 -2.25 -2.03
N VAL A 114 -15.66 -1.74 -1.27
CA VAL A 114 -16.29 -2.52 -0.19
C VAL A 114 -16.92 -3.82 -0.70
N ARG A 115 -17.68 -3.75 -1.81
CA ARG A 115 -18.29 -4.97 -2.38
C ARG A 115 -17.26 -6.03 -2.78
N GLY A 116 -16.16 -5.62 -3.42
CA GLY A 116 -15.07 -6.54 -3.78
C GLY A 116 -14.41 -7.19 -2.55
N LEU A 117 -14.22 -6.43 -1.48
CA LEU A 117 -13.65 -6.94 -0.24
C LEU A 117 -14.61 -7.79 0.58
N ASP A 118 -15.92 -7.51 0.52
CA ASP A 118 -16.95 -8.41 1.05
C ASP A 118 -17.00 -9.74 0.30
N GLN A 119 -16.79 -9.72 -1.02
CA GLN A 119 -16.68 -10.94 -1.82
C GLN A 119 -15.44 -11.75 -1.41
N LEU A 120 -14.26 -11.13 -1.24
CA LEU A 120 -13.06 -11.79 -0.72
C LEU A 120 -13.36 -12.48 0.61
N ARG A 121 -13.92 -11.75 1.57
CA ARG A 121 -14.29 -12.28 2.88
C ARG A 121 -15.30 -13.43 2.80
N SER A 122 -16.19 -13.40 1.84
CA SER A 122 -17.22 -14.44 1.66
C SER A 122 -16.66 -15.68 0.98
N ASN A 123 -15.71 -15.52 0.06
CA ASN A 123 -15.06 -16.62 -0.63
C ASN A 123 -14.10 -17.37 0.30
N ASP A 124 -13.25 -16.64 1.03
CA ASP A 124 -12.32 -17.20 2.02
C ASP A 124 -12.27 -16.33 3.29
N PRO A 125 -13.09 -16.66 4.31
CA PRO A 125 -13.06 -15.97 5.60
C PRO A 125 -11.72 -16.11 6.35
N SER A 126 -10.90 -17.08 5.98
CA SER A 126 -9.59 -17.38 6.57
C SER A 126 -8.41 -16.82 5.75
N SER A 127 -8.69 -16.10 4.69
CA SER A 127 -7.68 -15.54 3.80
C SER A 127 -6.55 -14.82 4.57
N PRO A 128 -5.28 -15.08 4.24
CA PRO A 128 -4.16 -14.36 4.81
C PRO A 128 -4.18 -12.86 4.47
N LEU A 129 -4.99 -12.47 3.49
CA LEU A 129 -5.18 -11.08 3.08
C LEU A 129 -6.27 -10.36 3.89
N MET A 130 -6.93 -11.03 4.86
CA MET A 130 -8.06 -10.47 5.59
C MET A 130 -7.75 -9.14 6.29
N ALA A 131 -6.56 -8.99 6.87
CA ALA A 131 -6.17 -7.73 7.50
C ALA A 131 -6.05 -6.60 6.48
N LYS A 132 -5.44 -6.87 5.32
CA LYS A 132 -5.32 -5.89 4.23
C LYS A 132 -6.69 -5.55 3.63
N ALA A 133 -7.54 -6.57 3.46
CA ALA A 133 -8.92 -6.37 3.00
C ALA A 133 -9.69 -5.47 3.99
N ALA A 134 -9.57 -5.72 5.28
CA ALA A 134 -10.19 -4.91 6.32
C ALA A 134 -9.69 -3.47 6.31
N TYR A 135 -8.40 -3.26 6.10
CA TYR A 135 -7.83 -1.91 6.00
C TYR A 135 -8.46 -1.10 4.85
N TRP A 136 -8.56 -1.68 3.66
CA TRP A 136 -9.14 -0.98 2.50
C TRP A 136 -10.66 -0.84 2.60
N ALA A 137 -11.35 -1.84 3.16
CA ALA A 137 -12.80 -1.77 3.38
C ALA A 137 -13.15 -0.68 4.40
N ALA A 138 -12.47 -0.65 5.54
CA ALA A 138 -12.69 0.37 6.56
C ALA A 138 -12.42 1.78 6.04
N ARG A 139 -11.35 1.98 5.28
CA ARG A 139 -11.10 3.27 4.62
C ARG A 139 -12.23 3.67 3.69
N SER A 140 -12.71 2.72 2.87
CA SER A 140 -13.80 2.96 1.93
C SER A 140 -15.11 3.29 2.65
N ASP A 141 -15.44 2.58 3.73
CA ASP A 141 -16.63 2.83 4.52
C ASP A 141 -16.57 4.18 5.27
N PHE A 142 -15.39 4.58 5.74
CA PHE A 142 -15.22 5.94 6.28
C PHE A 142 -15.46 7.02 5.23
N GLU A 143 -15.00 6.85 4.00
CA GLU A 143 -15.29 7.79 2.89
C GLU A 143 -16.79 7.84 2.52
N LEU A 144 -17.51 6.73 2.75
CA LEU A 144 -18.96 6.63 2.58
C LEU A 144 -19.75 7.14 3.78
N GLY A 145 -19.10 7.58 4.86
CA GLY A 145 -19.75 7.98 6.12
C GLY A 145 -20.32 6.80 6.92
N LYS A 146 -19.94 5.57 6.60
CA LYS A 146 -20.41 4.33 7.24
C LYS A 146 -19.48 3.93 8.40
N THR A 147 -19.41 4.77 9.42
CA THR A 147 -18.46 4.57 10.53
C THR A 147 -18.64 3.21 11.22
N ALA A 148 -19.87 2.75 11.44
CA ALA A 148 -20.12 1.46 12.11
C ALA A 148 -19.58 0.28 11.30
N ASP A 149 -19.77 0.28 9.96
CA ASP A 149 -19.27 -0.76 9.07
C ASP A 149 -17.74 -0.73 9.03
N ALA A 150 -17.14 0.47 8.95
CA ALA A 150 -15.70 0.66 9.01
C ALA A 150 -15.10 0.07 10.30
N CYS A 151 -15.72 0.32 11.44
CA CYS A 151 -15.25 -0.20 12.74
C CYS A 151 -15.36 -1.72 12.82
N ALA A 152 -16.44 -2.30 12.28
CA ALA A 152 -16.57 -3.75 12.20
C ALA A 152 -15.49 -4.41 11.32
N TRP A 153 -15.07 -3.74 10.24
CA TRP A 153 -13.93 -4.17 9.44
C TRP A 153 -12.62 -4.08 10.20
N ILE A 154 -12.37 -2.98 10.93
CA ILE A 154 -11.16 -2.78 11.72
C ILE A 154 -10.99 -3.87 12.78
N ASP A 155 -12.03 -4.14 13.56
CA ASP A 155 -11.99 -5.17 14.61
C ASP A 155 -11.66 -6.55 14.03
N ARG A 156 -12.29 -6.89 12.91
CA ARG A 156 -12.01 -8.15 12.18
C ARG A 156 -10.58 -8.20 11.66
N GLY A 157 -10.09 -7.10 11.09
CA GLY A 157 -8.74 -7.01 10.54
C GLY A 157 -7.67 -7.13 11.60
N ILE A 158 -7.85 -6.50 12.76
CA ILE A 158 -6.93 -6.63 13.90
C ILE A 158 -6.88 -8.08 14.39
N ALA A 159 -8.04 -8.73 14.52
CA ALA A 159 -8.13 -10.13 14.93
C ALA A 159 -7.44 -11.09 13.94
N GLY A 160 -7.53 -10.79 12.63
CA GLY A 160 -6.96 -11.60 11.56
C GLY A 160 -5.54 -11.23 11.13
N ALA A 161 -4.94 -10.19 11.70
CA ALA A 161 -3.65 -9.67 11.22
C ALA A 161 -2.46 -10.62 11.44
N GLY A 162 -2.56 -11.57 12.37
CA GLY A 162 -1.50 -12.56 12.62
C GLY A 162 -0.12 -11.91 12.78
N ALA A 163 0.82 -12.25 11.89
CA ALA A 163 2.18 -11.72 11.86
C ALA A 163 2.32 -10.40 11.06
N ASP A 164 1.28 -9.92 10.39
CA ASP A 164 1.30 -8.64 9.65
C ASP A 164 1.16 -7.46 10.63
N VAL A 165 2.27 -7.15 11.31
CA VAL A 165 2.34 -6.08 12.33
C VAL A 165 2.06 -4.72 11.70
N GLU A 166 2.49 -4.50 10.46
CA GLU A 166 2.31 -3.22 9.75
C GLU A 166 0.82 -2.93 9.55
N THR A 167 0.08 -3.86 8.95
CA THR A 167 -1.36 -3.70 8.71
C THR A 167 -2.12 -3.63 10.04
N ARG A 168 -1.71 -4.39 11.06
CA ARG A 168 -2.30 -4.30 12.40
C ARG A 168 -2.19 -2.89 12.97
N ASN A 169 -0.99 -2.30 12.98
CA ASN A 169 -0.76 -0.95 13.50
C ASN A 169 -1.59 0.10 12.75
N GLN A 170 -1.74 -0.06 11.42
CA GLN A 170 -2.57 0.82 10.62
C GLN A 170 -4.06 0.72 11.02
N LEU A 171 -4.56 -0.48 11.27
CA LEU A 171 -5.94 -0.71 11.72
C LEU A 171 -6.17 -0.18 13.13
N GLU A 172 -5.24 -0.42 14.07
CA GLU A 172 -5.30 0.13 15.43
C GLU A 172 -5.31 1.66 15.44
N PHE A 173 -4.51 2.29 14.59
CA PHE A 173 -4.56 3.73 14.40
C PHE A 173 -5.94 4.20 13.93
N MET A 174 -6.55 3.50 12.97
CA MET A 174 -7.87 3.83 12.45
C MET A 174 -8.98 3.58 13.49
N GLN A 175 -8.79 2.63 14.41
CA GLN A 175 -9.75 2.32 15.47
C GLN A 175 -10.04 3.51 16.38
N GLY A 176 -9.08 4.44 16.52
CA GLY A 176 -9.31 5.70 17.25
C GLY A 176 -10.49 6.51 16.73
N ARG A 177 -10.83 6.41 15.44
CA ARG A 177 -12.01 7.08 14.84
C ARG A 177 -13.33 6.44 15.27
N CYS A 178 -13.32 5.18 15.69
CA CYS A 178 -14.51 4.46 16.12
C CYS A 178 -14.99 4.93 17.50
N ALA A 179 -14.06 5.26 18.40
CA ALA A 179 -14.37 5.66 19.78
C ALA A 179 -14.96 7.07 19.89
N THR A 180 -14.67 7.93 18.93
CA THR A 180 -15.04 9.34 19.01
C THR A 180 -16.41 9.67 18.43
N GLY A 181 -17.05 8.74 17.68
CA GLY A 181 -18.30 9.04 16.97
C GLY A 181 -18.18 10.21 15.99
N ALA A 182 -16.98 10.68 15.74
CA ALA A 182 -16.72 11.87 14.96
C ALA A 182 -16.86 11.55 13.48
N VAL A 183 -17.88 12.10 12.83
CA VAL A 183 -17.93 12.33 11.40
C VAL A 183 -16.85 13.36 11.08
N ASP A 184 -15.61 12.91 10.95
CA ASP A 184 -14.57 13.79 10.43
C ASP A 184 -14.58 13.69 8.90
N SER A 185 -15.10 14.75 8.28
CA SER A 185 -15.27 14.88 6.82
C SER A 185 -13.94 15.20 6.12
N SER A 186 -12.81 14.77 6.66
CA SER A 186 -11.51 15.00 6.04
C SER A 186 -10.96 13.73 5.42
N PRO A 187 -10.64 13.72 4.11
CA PRO A 187 -10.04 12.55 3.46
C PRO A 187 -8.67 12.23 4.06
N PRO A 188 -8.38 10.97 4.41
CA PRO A 188 -7.06 10.59 4.85
C PRO A 188 -6.10 10.57 3.67
N ASN A 189 -5.24 11.58 3.58
CA ASN A 189 -4.14 11.62 2.63
C ASN A 189 -2.95 10.82 3.14
N GLY A 190 -2.63 9.71 2.48
CA GLY A 190 -1.31 9.08 2.55
C GLY A 190 -1.02 8.19 3.78
N PRO A 191 0.12 7.45 3.76
CA PRO A 191 0.58 6.66 4.88
C PRO A 191 0.87 7.51 6.12
N PRO A 192 0.73 6.97 7.36
CA PRO A 192 0.83 7.75 8.58
C PRO A 192 2.21 8.41 8.72
N ALA A 193 2.19 9.74 8.77
CA ALA A 193 3.34 10.51 9.21
C ALA A 193 3.46 10.45 10.75
N PRO A 194 4.67 10.46 11.32
CA PRO A 194 4.87 10.51 12.76
C PRO A 194 4.19 11.76 13.37
N PRO A 195 3.81 11.74 14.66
CA PRO A 195 3.01 12.78 15.27
C PRO A 195 3.66 14.15 15.14
N ALA A 196 2.96 15.07 14.50
CA ALA A 196 3.41 16.45 14.30
C ALA A 196 3.02 17.31 15.51
N PRO A 197 3.90 18.22 15.98
CA PRO A 197 3.56 19.19 17.02
C PRO A 197 2.55 20.22 16.50
N ALA A 198 1.66 20.69 17.37
CA ALA A 198 0.56 21.59 17.11
C ALA A 198 0.95 22.85 16.34
N LYS A 199 0.12 23.24 15.35
CA LYS A 199 0.41 24.15 14.26
C LYS A 199 -0.30 25.51 14.42
N PRO A 200 0.35 26.62 14.06
CA PRO A 200 -0.32 27.86 13.66
C PRO A 200 -0.86 27.73 12.22
N ALA A 201 -1.99 28.38 11.93
CA ALA A 201 -2.60 28.38 10.60
C ALA A 201 -1.59 28.84 9.54
N ALA A 202 -1.15 27.92 8.72
CA ALA A 202 -0.11 28.13 7.74
C ALA A 202 -0.70 28.13 6.33
N GLY A 203 -0.21 28.98 5.46
CA GLY A 203 -0.60 29.02 4.04
C GLY A 203 -0.17 27.76 3.28
N PRO A 204 -0.68 27.57 2.06
CA PRO A 204 -0.49 26.33 1.30
C PRO A 204 0.89 26.21 0.64
N TRP A 205 1.72 27.25 0.68
CA TRP A 205 3.00 27.29 -0.01
C TRP A 205 4.18 26.90 0.88
N GLY A 206 5.20 26.32 0.26
CA GLY A 206 6.43 25.94 0.93
C GLY A 206 7.68 26.19 0.09
N VAL A 207 8.85 26.01 0.70
CA VAL A 207 10.16 26.07 0.02
C VAL A 207 10.98 24.86 0.44
N GLN A 208 11.47 24.08 -0.50
CA GLN A 208 12.50 23.08 -0.21
C GLN A 208 13.87 23.78 -0.18
N VAL A 209 14.50 23.70 0.97
CA VAL A 209 15.75 24.43 1.25
C VAL A 209 16.97 23.58 0.90
N ALA A 210 16.97 22.34 1.34
CA ALA A 210 18.08 21.42 1.10
C ALA A 210 17.60 19.96 1.16
N ALA A 211 18.36 19.08 0.51
CA ALA A 211 18.31 17.63 0.67
C ALA A 211 19.70 17.15 1.08
N VAL A 212 19.82 16.54 2.26
CA VAL A 212 21.12 16.17 2.86
C VAL A 212 21.10 14.71 3.29
N SER A 213 22.27 14.09 3.34
CA SER A 213 22.42 12.64 3.61
C SER A 213 22.54 12.30 5.11
N SER A 214 22.48 13.28 6.00
CA SER A 214 22.53 13.04 7.44
C SER A 214 21.59 13.94 8.23
N GLN A 215 21.05 13.40 9.32
CA GLN A 215 20.21 14.17 10.23
C GLN A 215 20.96 15.32 10.90
N ALA A 216 22.24 15.16 11.16
CA ALA A 216 23.08 16.23 11.73
C ALA A 216 23.17 17.45 10.79
N SER A 217 23.35 17.19 9.48
CA SER A 217 23.34 18.23 8.46
C SER A 217 21.98 18.91 8.35
N ALA A 218 20.89 18.14 8.39
CA ALA A 218 19.53 18.67 8.37
C ALA A 218 19.27 19.60 9.59
N ASN A 219 19.69 19.18 10.77
CA ASN A 219 19.56 19.98 11.99
C ASN A 219 20.38 21.27 11.94
N SER A 220 21.56 21.25 11.30
CA SER A 220 22.37 22.44 11.07
C SER A 220 21.62 23.46 10.19
N VAL A 221 21.00 22.99 9.10
CA VAL A 221 20.19 23.85 8.22
C VAL A 221 18.97 24.41 8.97
N LEU A 222 18.29 23.61 9.80
CA LEU A 222 17.18 24.09 10.64
C LEU A 222 17.61 25.18 11.60
N LYS A 223 18.79 25.05 12.23
CA LYS A 223 19.33 26.07 13.13
C LYS A 223 19.57 27.39 12.40
N GLN A 224 20.07 27.32 11.18
CA GLN A 224 20.31 28.51 10.34
C GLN A 224 18.97 29.13 9.88
N LEU A 225 17.98 28.35 9.50
CA LEU A 225 16.63 28.87 9.18
C LEU A 225 15.98 29.55 10.38
N LYS A 226 16.11 28.97 11.57
CA LYS A 226 15.59 29.56 12.81
C LYS A 226 16.27 30.90 13.12
N ALA A 227 17.58 31.03 12.87
CA ALA A 227 18.33 32.31 13.04
C ALA A 227 17.86 33.38 12.05
N MET A 228 17.23 33.01 10.94
CA MET A 228 16.61 33.91 9.96
C MET A 228 15.12 34.19 10.23
N GLY A 229 14.57 33.68 11.35
CA GLY A 229 13.16 33.83 11.71
C GLY A 229 12.21 32.88 10.91
N MET A 230 12.77 31.91 10.23
CA MET A 230 12.00 30.94 9.44
C MET A 230 11.82 29.62 10.19
N THR A 231 10.61 29.09 10.19
CA THR A 231 10.33 27.75 10.77
C THR A 231 10.50 26.69 9.70
N GLY A 232 11.55 25.88 9.85
CA GLY A 232 11.79 24.74 8.96
C GLY A 232 11.34 23.42 9.57
N THR A 233 11.07 22.45 8.72
CA THR A 233 10.77 21.05 9.07
C THR A 233 11.74 20.14 8.33
N VAL A 234 12.04 18.97 8.92
CA VAL A 234 12.83 17.90 8.29
C VAL A 234 11.90 16.74 8.00
N GLN A 235 11.94 16.27 6.77
CA GLN A 235 11.26 15.05 6.35
C GLN A 235 12.34 14.04 5.91
N GLN A 236 12.35 12.87 6.54
CA GLN A 236 13.20 11.76 6.12
C GLN A 236 12.52 11.00 4.99
N GLU A 237 13.24 10.74 3.92
CA GLU A 237 12.83 9.85 2.84
C GLU A 237 13.61 8.53 2.88
N GLN A 238 13.21 7.57 2.06
CA GLN A 238 13.89 6.27 1.97
C GLN A 238 15.39 6.46 1.67
N GLY A 239 16.24 5.75 2.37
CA GLY A 239 17.67 5.73 2.12
C GLY A 239 18.47 6.88 2.71
N ASN A 240 18.28 7.28 3.95
CA ASN A 240 19.07 8.33 4.65
C ASN A 240 19.06 9.71 3.99
N LEU A 241 18.03 10.05 3.21
CA LEU A 241 17.86 11.37 2.62
C LEU A 241 16.93 12.21 3.51
N TYR A 242 17.43 13.37 3.95
CA TYR A 242 16.70 14.30 4.81
C TYR A 242 16.39 15.58 4.02
N LYS A 243 15.10 15.84 3.75
CA LYS A 243 14.65 17.07 3.10
C LYS A 243 14.30 18.13 4.14
N VAL A 244 14.93 19.28 4.06
CA VAL A 244 14.63 20.43 4.92
C VAL A 244 13.72 21.38 4.14
N ARG A 245 12.57 21.72 4.73
CA ARG A 245 11.55 22.56 4.11
C ARG A 245 11.09 23.66 5.04
N VAL A 246 10.80 24.83 4.49
CA VAL A 246 9.98 25.86 5.13
C VAL A 246 8.56 25.69 4.60
N ILE A 247 7.58 25.56 5.47
CA ILE A 247 6.18 25.35 5.13
C ILE A 247 5.30 26.42 5.76
N GLY A 248 4.11 26.61 5.22
CA GLY A 248 3.14 27.51 5.82
C GLY A 248 3.25 28.94 5.31
N LEU A 249 3.80 29.15 4.13
CA LEU A 249 3.89 30.49 3.53
C LEU A 249 2.54 30.87 2.91
N PRO A 250 2.05 32.10 3.10
CA PRO A 250 0.68 32.49 2.77
C PRO A 250 0.43 32.61 1.26
N SER A 251 1.46 32.88 0.46
CA SER A 251 1.36 33.09 -0.98
C SER A 251 2.61 32.61 -1.71
N ARG A 252 2.51 32.51 -3.04
CA ARG A 252 3.65 32.23 -3.90
C ARG A 252 4.73 33.30 -3.78
N ASP A 253 4.35 34.56 -3.73
CA ASP A 253 5.30 35.70 -3.60
C ASP A 253 6.09 35.62 -2.27
N ALA A 254 5.42 35.18 -1.19
CA ALA A 254 6.10 34.94 0.09
C ALA A 254 7.08 33.74 -0.02
N ALA A 255 6.75 32.72 -0.80
CA ALA A 255 7.64 31.59 -1.05
C ALA A 255 8.84 32.01 -1.93
N ASP A 256 8.63 32.77 -2.98
CA ASP A 256 9.69 33.30 -3.84
C ASP A 256 10.64 34.24 -3.06
N SER A 257 10.10 35.07 -2.17
CA SER A 257 10.89 35.93 -1.26
C SER A 257 11.72 35.12 -0.28
N ALA A 258 11.15 34.02 0.26
CA ALA A 258 11.86 33.07 1.12
C ALA A 258 13.01 32.38 0.36
N VAL A 259 12.78 31.93 -0.88
CA VAL A 259 13.82 31.36 -1.75
C VAL A 259 14.98 32.35 -1.95
N ALA A 260 14.67 33.60 -2.29
CA ALA A 260 15.71 34.63 -2.48
C ALA A 260 16.56 34.87 -1.20
N THR A 261 15.90 34.95 -0.04
CA THR A 261 16.56 35.14 1.26
C THR A 261 17.43 33.93 1.64
N ILE A 262 16.90 32.69 1.47
CA ILE A 262 17.62 31.47 1.77
C ILE A 262 18.82 31.31 0.85
N LYS A 263 18.66 31.57 -0.45
CA LYS A 263 19.74 31.49 -1.43
C LYS A 263 20.86 32.47 -1.12
N ALA A 264 20.53 33.70 -0.71
CA ALA A 264 21.50 34.71 -0.37
C ALA A 264 22.31 34.38 0.89
N LYS A 265 21.70 33.71 1.89
CA LYS A 265 22.33 33.47 3.20
C LYS A 265 22.91 32.06 3.38
N LEU A 266 22.29 31.05 2.79
CA LEU A 266 22.70 29.66 2.92
C LEU A 266 23.33 29.10 1.64
N GLY A 267 23.17 29.79 0.52
CA GLY A 267 23.54 29.26 -0.79
C GLY A 267 22.61 28.12 -1.25
N GLY A 268 23.12 27.27 -2.11
CA GLY A 268 22.35 26.12 -2.63
C GLY A 268 21.30 26.52 -3.69
N SER A 269 20.38 25.61 -3.95
CA SER A 269 19.31 25.79 -4.93
C SER A 269 17.94 25.54 -4.30
N PRO A 270 17.49 26.42 -3.39
CA PRO A 270 16.14 26.31 -2.83
C PRO A 270 15.10 26.55 -3.92
N PHE A 271 13.94 25.88 -3.82
CA PHE A 271 12.84 26.04 -4.77
C PHE A 271 11.48 26.01 -4.10
N VAL A 272 10.51 26.66 -4.73
CA VAL A 272 9.13 26.73 -4.25
C VAL A 272 8.42 25.40 -4.41
N LEU A 273 7.69 24.99 -3.39
CA LEU A 273 6.76 23.88 -3.40
C LEU A 273 5.35 24.44 -3.55
N ALA A 274 4.66 23.99 -4.59
CA ALA A 274 3.25 24.34 -4.81
C ALA A 274 2.34 23.63 -3.77
N PRO A 275 1.12 24.16 -3.57
CA PRO A 275 0.12 23.58 -2.70
C PRO A 275 -0.26 22.14 -3.06
#